data_0cf0a5c87e38b58590d7fb0f0121f2dd
#
_entry.id   0cf0a5c87e38b58590d7fb0f0121f2dd
#
_cell.length_a   1.000
_cell.length_b   1.000
_cell.length_c   1.000
_cell.angle_alpha   90.00
_cell.angle_beta   90.00
_cell.angle_gamma   90.00
#
_symmetry.space_group_name_H-M   'P 1'
#
loop_
_entity.id
_entity.type
_entity.pdbx_description
1 polymer ?
#
loop_
_entity_poly.entity_id
_entity_poly.type
_entity_poly.pdbx_seq_one_letter_code
_entity_poly.pdbx_strand_id
1 'polypeptide(L)'
;MKEKRSNMNQNVEINDEQHESLLRLIGLFLIVYSILCFTSGHMGSILGLPLTFLFGSFSYIALLILLIVGLFLLFFKKYRIAFSVIQYVLLVIMLLFLLSLATSTKVNAEMTFSNCFDKYIGKENGVFKTNYSFILANDRESIMQLGGGMIGYMVYGLLNSI
;
A
#
# COMPACT_ATOMS: atom_id res chain seq x y z
N MET A 1 -39.54 -9.92 30.16
CA MET A 1 -39.07 -8.83 29.28
C MET A 1 -37.65 -8.31 29.64
N LYS A 2 -37.25 -8.32 30.93
CA LYS A 2 -35.91 -7.91 31.40
C LYS A 2 -34.74 -8.86 30.92
N GLU A 3 -34.98 -10.16 30.91
CA GLU A 3 -33.97 -11.18 30.55
C GLU A 3 -33.55 -11.10 29.10
N LYS A 4 -34.46 -10.81 28.16
CA LYS A 4 -34.16 -10.67 26.73
C LYS A 4 -33.29 -9.43 26.41
N ARG A 5 -33.44 -8.36 27.22
CA ARG A 5 -32.57 -7.16 27.11
C ARG A 5 -31.18 -7.39 27.67
N SER A 6 -31.02 -8.19 28.73
CA SER A 6 -29.73 -8.55 29.32
C SER A 6 -28.89 -9.38 28.34
N ASN A 7 -29.49 -10.39 27.70
CA ASN A 7 -28.78 -11.23 26.73
C ASN A 7 -28.43 -10.47 25.45
N MET A 8 -29.22 -9.50 25.04
CA MET A 8 -28.91 -8.68 23.86
C MET A 8 -27.76 -7.72 24.14
N ASN A 9 -27.65 -7.15 25.33
CA ASN A 9 -26.52 -6.30 25.71
C ASN A 9 -25.23 -7.10 25.86
N GLN A 10 -25.29 -8.31 26.45
CA GLN A 10 -24.13 -9.20 26.53
C GLN A 10 -23.59 -9.60 25.15
N ASN A 11 -24.45 -9.92 24.20
CA ASN A 11 -24.03 -10.28 22.85
C ASN A 11 -23.40 -9.10 22.09
N VAL A 12 -23.83 -7.87 22.35
CA VAL A 12 -23.24 -6.65 21.75
C VAL A 12 -21.88 -6.38 22.37
N GLU A 13 -21.72 -6.49 23.69
CA GLU A 13 -20.42 -6.32 24.36
C GLU A 13 -19.39 -7.36 23.94
N ILE A 14 -19.78 -8.62 23.81
CA ILE A 14 -18.88 -9.69 23.34
C ILE A 14 -18.42 -9.44 21.89
N ASN A 15 -19.30 -8.96 21.03
CA ASN A 15 -18.94 -8.63 19.64
C ASN A 15 -17.95 -7.43 19.59
N ASP A 16 -18.17 -6.43 20.42
CA ASP A 16 -17.29 -5.26 20.48
C ASP A 16 -15.87 -5.62 20.98
N GLU A 17 -15.78 -6.47 22.01
CA GLU A 17 -14.48 -6.95 22.53
C GLU A 17 -13.73 -7.83 21.51
N GLN A 18 -14.44 -8.68 20.78
CA GLN A 18 -13.84 -9.50 19.72
C GLN A 18 -13.31 -8.65 18.57
N HIS A 19 -14.07 -7.62 18.15
CA HIS A 19 -13.64 -6.67 17.13
C HIS A 19 -12.40 -5.87 17.57
N GLU A 20 -12.35 -5.44 18.82
CA GLU A 20 -11.21 -4.72 19.37
C GLU A 20 -9.96 -5.60 19.42
N SER A 21 -10.09 -6.85 19.84
CA SER A 21 -9.00 -7.83 19.87
C SER A 21 -8.44 -8.11 18.47
N LEU A 22 -9.31 -8.27 17.49
CA LEU A 22 -8.93 -8.51 16.09
C LEU A 22 -8.21 -7.31 15.48
N LEU A 23 -8.66 -6.08 15.75
CA LEU A 23 -8.00 -4.86 15.29
C LEU A 23 -6.60 -4.71 15.88
N ARG A 24 -6.40 -5.05 17.15
CA ARG A 24 -5.08 -5.05 17.79
C ARG A 24 -4.14 -6.08 17.17
N LEU A 25 -4.66 -7.27 16.88
CA LEU A 25 -3.88 -8.34 16.23
C LEU A 25 -3.45 -7.92 14.83
N ILE A 26 -4.35 -7.31 14.05
CA ILE A 26 -4.02 -6.73 12.74
C ILE A 26 -2.96 -5.64 12.90
N GLY A 27 -3.10 -4.73 13.88
CA GLY A 27 -2.14 -3.68 14.15
C GLY A 27 -0.74 -4.24 14.45
N LEU A 28 -0.66 -5.27 15.31
CA LEU A 28 0.59 -5.96 15.62
C LEU A 28 1.21 -6.58 14.36
N PHE A 29 0.41 -7.26 13.55
CA PHE A 29 0.87 -7.86 12.30
C PHE A 29 1.45 -6.82 11.33
N LEU A 30 0.78 -5.66 11.16
CA LEU A 30 1.25 -4.58 10.30
C LEU A 30 2.58 -3.99 10.80
N ILE A 31 2.77 -3.84 12.12
CA ILE A 31 4.02 -3.37 12.70
C ILE A 31 5.14 -4.35 12.43
N VAL A 32 4.95 -5.63 12.74
CA VAL A 32 5.96 -6.68 12.53
C VAL A 32 6.32 -6.78 11.05
N TYR A 33 5.33 -6.80 10.16
CA TYR A 33 5.55 -6.81 8.72
C TYR A 33 6.37 -5.60 8.25
N SER A 34 6.02 -4.39 8.69
CA SER A 34 6.74 -3.17 8.33
C SER A 34 8.18 -3.21 8.81
N ILE A 35 8.43 -3.62 10.06
CA ILE A 35 9.78 -3.74 10.62
C ILE A 35 10.61 -4.76 9.83
N LEU A 36 10.05 -5.93 9.51
CA LEU A 36 10.73 -6.95 8.71
C LEU A 36 11.10 -6.45 7.31
N CYS A 37 10.22 -5.66 6.67
CA CYS A 37 10.52 -5.06 5.37
C CYS A 37 11.59 -3.95 5.45
N PHE A 38 11.73 -3.27 6.61
CA PHE A 38 12.78 -2.27 6.81
C PHE A 38 14.15 -2.89 7.12
N THR A 39 14.21 -4.17 7.52
CA THR A 39 15.50 -4.82 7.76
C THR A 39 16.27 -4.93 6.43
N SER A 40 17.51 -4.42 6.45
CA SER A 40 18.43 -4.53 5.31
C SER A 40 18.83 -5.99 5.13
N GLY A 41 18.48 -6.56 3.97
CA GLY A 41 18.84 -7.94 3.62
C GLY A 41 17.83 -8.57 2.66
N HIS A 42 18.17 -9.75 2.18
CA HIS A 42 17.40 -10.46 1.18
C HIS A 42 15.95 -10.76 1.63
N MET A 43 15.75 -11.04 2.91
CA MET A 43 14.41 -11.26 3.51
C MET A 43 13.54 -10.00 3.48
N GLY A 44 14.09 -8.84 3.84
CA GLY A 44 13.36 -7.57 3.80
C GLY A 44 12.95 -7.20 2.38
N SER A 45 13.83 -7.42 1.40
CA SER A 45 13.54 -7.17 -0.01
C SER A 45 12.45 -8.08 -0.55
N ILE A 46 12.46 -9.38 -0.21
CA ILE A 46 11.42 -10.33 -0.63
C ILE A 46 10.06 -9.96 -0.03
N LEU A 47 10.01 -9.67 1.27
CA LEU A 47 8.77 -9.26 1.94
C LEU A 47 8.25 -7.92 1.45
N GLY A 48 9.14 -6.97 1.13
CA GLY A 48 8.80 -5.66 0.58
C GLY A 48 8.43 -5.67 -0.90
N LEU A 49 8.70 -6.78 -1.62
CA LEU A 49 8.51 -6.90 -3.06
C LEU A 49 7.08 -6.57 -3.52
N PRO A 50 5.99 -7.02 -2.85
CA PRO A 50 4.64 -6.64 -3.25
C PRO A 50 4.39 -5.13 -3.19
N LEU A 51 4.91 -4.44 -2.16
CA LEU A 51 4.78 -2.99 -2.04
C LEU A 51 5.65 -2.26 -3.07
N THR A 52 6.86 -2.74 -3.32
CA THR A 52 7.74 -2.20 -4.36
C THR A 52 7.14 -2.41 -5.75
N PHE A 53 6.49 -3.54 -6.00
CA PHE A 53 5.77 -3.78 -7.25
C PHE A 53 4.61 -2.80 -7.44
N LEU A 54 3.80 -2.58 -6.40
CA LEU A 54 2.62 -1.72 -6.48
C LEU A 54 2.96 -0.22 -6.51
N PHE A 55 3.87 0.21 -5.63
CA PHE A 55 4.16 1.63 -5.37
C PHE A 55 5.52 2.09 -5.89
N GLY A 56 6.38 1.20 -6.39
CA GLY A 56 7.69 1.53 -6.93
C GLY A 56 8.55 2.31 -5.93
N SER A 57 9.00 3.49 -6.33
CA SER A 57 9.83 4.39 -5.51
C SER A 57 9.17 4.82 -4.20
N PHE A 58 7.83 4.77 -4.13
CA PHE A 58 7.06 5.14 -2.93
C PHE A 58 6.86 3.98 -1.94
N SER A 59 7.42 2.79 -2.22
CA SER A 59 7.30 1.62 -1.35
C SER A 59 7.72 1.88 0.10
N TYR A 60 8.79 2.66 0.32
CA TYR A 60 9.25 3.03 1.66
C TYR A 60 8.25 3.93 2.40
N ILE A 61 7.60 4.85 1.68
CA ILE A 61 6.55 5.71 2.25
C ILE A 61 5.33 4.86 2.59
N ALA A 62 4.96 3.92 1.72
CA ALA A 62 3.86 2.98 1.99
C ALA A 62 4.13 2.13 3.23
N LEU A 63 5.36 1.62 3.41
CA LEU A 63 5.78 0.89 4.60
C LEU A 63 5.67 1.75 5.88
N LEU A 64 6.10 3.01 5.81
CA LEU A 64 6.01 3.93 6.93
C LEU A 64 4.55 4.21 7.31
N ILE A 65 3.68 4.38 6.32
CA ILE A 65 2.23 4.54 6.55
C ILE A 65 1.64 3.29 7.21
N LEU A 66 2.00 2.09 6.73
CA LEU A 66 1.54 0.82 7.33
C LEU A 66 1.99 0.70 8.79
N LEU A 67 3.22 1.10 9.11
CA LEU A 67 3.75 1.12 10.47
C LEU A 67 2.95 2.07 11.37
N ILE A 68 2.70 3.29 10.90
CA ILE A 68 1.89 4.27 11.64
C ILE A 68 0.48 3.75 11.87
N VAL A 69 -0.17 3.21 10.84
CA VAL A 69 -1.52 2.62 10.94
C VAL A 69 -1.53 1.47 11.95
N GLY A 70 -0.51 0.59 11.90
CA GLY A 70 -0.35 -0.50 12.85
C GLY A 70 -0.24 -0.01 14.30
N LEU A 71 0.54 1.04 14.55
CA LEU A 71 0.65 1.67 15.87
C LEU A 71 -0.68 2.27 16.34
N PHE A 72 -1.39 2.96 15.45
CA PHE A 72 -2.71 3.49 15.77
C PHE A 72 -3.70 2.38 16.16
N LEU A 73 -3.77 1.30 15.41
CA LEU A 73 -4.65 0.16 15.71
C LEU A 73 -4.29 -0.53 17.03
N LEU A 74 -3.00 -0.54 17.41
CA LEU A 74 -2.55 -1.17 18.64
C LEU A 74 -2.88 -0.32 19.89
N PHE A 75 -2.65 0.99 19.83
CA PHE A 75 -2.71 1.86 21.01
C PHE A 75 -4.04 2.57 21.21
N PHE A 76 -4.80 2.85 20.15
CA PHE A 76 -6.02 3.65 20.25
C PHE A 76 -7.29 2.80 20.23
N LYS A 77 -7.86 2.56 21.41
CA LYS A 77 -9.09 1.77 21.61
C LYS A 77 -10.36 2.34 20.98
N LYS A 78 -10.46 3.66 20.82
CA LYS A 78 -11.67 4.36 20.34
C LYS A 78 -11.32 5.55 19.46
N TYR A 79 -10.62 5.32 18.36
CA TYR A 79 -10.37 6.42 17.44
C TYR A 79 -11.43 6.41 16.32
N ARG A 80 -12.45 7.24 16.48
CA ARG A 80 -13.26 7.67 15.33
C ARG A 80 -12.50 8.79 14.64
N ILE A 81 -11.68 8.46 13.67
CA ILE A 81 -11.24 9.45 12.69
C ILE A 81 -12.49 9.78 11.87
N ALA A 82 -13.18 10.83 12.27
CA ALA A 82 -14.34 11.34 11.55
C ALA A 82 -13.86 12.16 10.34
N PHE A 83 -13.08 11.54 9.46
CA PHE A 83 -12.86 12.10 8.15
C PHE A 83 -14.15 11.96 7.34
N SER A 84 -14.59 13.04 6.75
CA SER A 84 -15.65 12.99 5.74
C SER A 84 -15.22 12.08 4.60
N VAL A 85 -16.14 11.30 4.04
CA VAL A 85 -15.87 10.44 2.87
C VAL A 85 -15.17 11.21 1.75
N ILE A 86 -15.54 12.49 1.58
CA ILE A 86 -14.93 13.39 0.60
C ILE A 86 -13.43 13.58 0.84
N GLN A 87 -12.99 13.70 2.09
CA GLN A 87 -11.57 13.87 2.44
C GLN A 87 -10.76 12.62 2.12
N TYR A 88 -11.30 11.42 2.35
CA TYR A 88 -10.65 10.16 1.94
C TYR A 88 -10.53 10.07 0.43
N VAL A 89 -11.60 10.39 -0.30
CA VAL A 89 -11.58 10.37 -1.77
C VAL A 89 -10.54 11.33 -2.33
N LEU A 90 -10.48 12.56 -1.82
CA LEU A 90 -9.48 13.56 -2.23
C LEU A 90 -8.06 13.10 -1.94
N LEU A 91 -7.81 12.48 -0.77
CA LEU A 91 -6.50 11.95 -0.41
C LEU A 91 -6.08 10.83 -1.36
N VAL A 92 -6.98 9.91 -1.68
CA VAL A 92 -6.70 8.81 -2.62
C VAL A 92 -6.41 9.37 -4.02
N ILE A 93 -7.19 10.32 -4.51
CA ILE A 93 -6.97 10.96 -5.82
C ILE A 93 -5.61 11.66 -5.85
N MET A 94 -5.26 12.40 -4.79
CA MET A 94 -3.95 13.06 -4.67
C MET A 94 -2.80 12.05 -4.69
N LEU A 95 -2.94 10.92 -3.97
CA LEU A 95 -1.94 9.86 -3.97
C LEU A 95 -1.77 9.25 -5.36
N LEU A 96 -2.86 8.91 -6.04
CA LEU A 96 -2.83 8.37 -7.40
C LEU A 96 -2.18 9.34 -8.38
N PHE A 97 -2.45 10.63 -8.25
CA PHE A 97 -1.84 11.67 -9.07
C PHE A 97 -0.33 11.77 -8.84
N LEU A 98 0.14 11.72 -7.58
CA LEU A 98 1.56 11.70 -7.25
C LEU A 98 2.28 10.48 -7.83
N LEU A 99 1.67 9.29 -7.75
CA LEU A 99 2.22 8.07 -8.35
C LEU A 99 2.30 8.19 -9.88
N SER A 100 1.31 8.79 -10.52
CA SER A 100 1.30 9.05 -11.97
C SER A 100 2.39 10.03 -12.37
N LEU A 101 2.58 11.13 -11.64
CA LEU A 101 3.66 12.09 -11.89
C LEU A 101 5.05 11.44 -11.80
N ALA A 102 5.28 10.62 -10.77
CA ALA A 102 6.55 9.90 -10.63
C ALA A 102 6.80 8.95 -11.81
N THR A 103 5.75 8.37 -12.39
CA THR A 103 5.87 7.52 -13.56
C THR A 103 6.15 8.34 -14.81
N SER A 104 5.52 9.50 -14.99
CA SER A 104 5.70 10.37 -16.16
C SER A 104 7.16 10.80 -16.37
N THR A 105 7.93 10.94 -15.29
CA THR A 105 9.36 11.28 -15.36
C THR A 105 10.25 10.14 -15.88
N LYS A 106 9.73 8.91 -15.92
CA LYS A 106 10.49 7.69 -16.26
C LYS A 106 10.05 7.04 -17.56
N VAL A 107 8.89 7.40 -18.09
CA VAL A 107 8.28 6.78 -19.27
C VAL A 107 8.15 7.80 -20.40
N ASN A 108 8.46 7.38 -21.62
CA ASN A 108 8.22 8.17 -22.84
C ASN A 108 6.73 8.33 -23.11
N ALA A 109 6.36 9.41 -23.79
CA ALA A 109 4.98 9.87 -24.02
C ALA A 109 4.00 8.89 -24.71
N GLU A 110 4.48 7.75 -25.22
CA GLU A 110 3.70 6.77 -25.96
C GLU A 110 3.02 5.68 -25.10
N MET A 111 2.87 5.90 -23.79
CA MET A 111 2.25 4.92 -22.91
C MET A 111 0.73 5.11 -22.89
N THR A 112 0.00 4.07 -23.26
CA THR A 112 -1.47 3.99 -23.19
C THR A 112 -1.87 2.97 -22.14
N PHE A 113 -3.12 3.01 -21.69
CA PHE A 113 -3.63 2.04 -20.71
C PHE A 113 -3.50 0.58 -21.18
N SER A 114 -3.67 0.33 -22.49
CA SER A 114 -3.56 -1.01 -23.06
C SER A 114 -2.14 -1.60 -23.00
N ASN A 115 -1.10 -0.76 -23.04
CA ASN A 115 0.30 -1.22 -23.05
C ASN A 115 1.04 -1.01 -21.73
N CYS A 116 0.37 -0.48 -20.68
CA CYS A 116 0.99 -0.21 -19.39
C CYS A 116 1.51 -1.50 -18.71
N PHE A 117 0.79 -2.61 -18.82
CA PHE A 117 1.20 -3.90 -18.28
C PHE A 117 2.45 -4.44 -18.96
N ASP A 118 2.47 -4.37 -20.30
CA ASP A 118 3.62 -4.85 -21.07
C ASP A 118 4.85 -4.00 -20.82
N LYS A 119 4.71 -2.70 -20.68
CA LYS A 119 5.83 -1.80 -20.32
C LYS A 119 6.33 -2.01 -18.89
N TYR A 120 5.45 -2.35 -17.95
CA TYR A 120 5.87 -2.57 -16.56
C TYR A 120 6.36 -4.00 -16.29
N ILE A 121 5.63 -5.02 -16.73
CA ILE A 121 5.89 -6.44 -16.44
C ILE A 121 6.44 -7.20 -17.66
N GLY A 122 6.33 -6.63 -18.87
CA GLY A 122 6.53 -7.30 -20.16
C GLY A 122 7.75 -8.23 -20.23
N LYS A 123 7.61 -9.32 -21.00
CA LYS A 123 8.54 -10.46 -20.98
C LYS A 123 9.98 -10.11 -21.34
N GLU A 124 10.22 -9.12 -22.19
CA GLU A 124 11.56 -8.79 -22.69
C GLU A 124 12.11 -7.46 -22.14
N ASN A 125 11.27 -6.43 -22.02
CA ASN A 125 11.67 -5.07 -21.66
C ASN A 125 10.85 -4.42 -20.54
N GLY A 126 10.15 -5.21 -19.73
CA GLY A 126 9.38 -4.67 -18.60
C GLY A 126 10.31 -4.09 -17.53
N VAL A 127 10.01 -2.87 -17.10
CA VAL A 127 10.86 -2.13 -16.14
C VAL A 127 11.03 -2.91 -14.82
N PHE A 128 9.97 -3.53 -14.33
CA PHE A 128 10.04 -4.33 -13.10
C PHE A 128 10.91 -5.58 -13.29
N LYS A 129 10.72 -6.29 -14.39
CA LYS A 129 11.48 -7.53 -14.67
C LYS A 129 12.97 -7.25 -14.89
N THR A 130 13.29 -6.20 -15.63
CA THR A 130 14.69 -5.80 -15.90
C THR A 130 15.42 -5.46 -14.60
N ASN A 131 14.72 -4.84 -13.64
CA ASN A 131 15.31 -4.43 -12.36
C ASN A 131 15.12 -5.46 -11.24
N TYR A 132 14.46 -6.61 -11.48
CA TYR A 132 14.06 -7.56 -10.44
C TYR A 132 15.24 -8.06 -9.56
N SER A 133 16.36 -8.43 -10.16
CA SER A 133 17.53 -8.89 -9.42
C SER A 133 18.14 -7.79 -8.54
N PHE A 134 18.15 -6.56 -9.03
CA PHE A 134 18.64 -5.39 -8.29
C PHE A 134 17.68 -4.99 -7.17
N ILE A 135 16.35 -5.11 -7.40
CA ILE A 135 15.34 -4.89 -6.36
C ILE A 135 15.52 -5.88 -5.22
N LEU A 136 15.77 -7.16 -5.51
CA LEU A 136 16.06 -8.17 -4.49
C LEU A 136 17.38 -7.88 -3.75
N ALA A 137 18.36 -7.26 -4.39
CA ALA A 137 19.58 -6.79 -3.76
C ALA A 137 19.38 -5.48 -2.95
N ASN A 138 18.16 -4.94 -2.91
CA ASN A 138 17.80 -3.67 -2.26
C ASN A 138 18.56 -2.46 -2.83
N ASP A 139 18.79 -2.48 -4.13
CA ASP A 139 19.43 -1.37 -4.83
C ASP A 139 18.44 -0.21 -5.00
N ARG A 140 18.75 0.90 -4.34
CA ARG A 140 17.87 2.10 -4.32
C ARG A 140 17.73 2.75 -5.70
N GLU A 141 18.77 2.73 -6.53
CA GLU A 141 18.71 3.33 -7.86
C GLU A 141 17.74 2.57 -8.75
N SER A 142 17.77 1.25 -8.70
CA SER A 142 16.85 0.38 -9.43
C SER A 142 15.40 0.53 -8.94
N ILE A 143 15.19 0.69 -7.63
CA ILE A 143 13.86 0.96 -7.06
C ILE A 143 13.35 2.33 -7.53
N MET A 144 14.20 3.34 -7.62
CA MET A 144 13.82 4.67 -8.13
C MET A 144 13.43 4.66 -9.62
N GLN A 145 13.93 3.71 -10.41
CA GLN A 145 13.55 3.57 -11.81
C GLN A 145 12.12 3.05 -12.00
N LEU A 146 11.54 2.43 -10.99
CA LEU A 146 10.16 1.92 -11.05
C LEU A 146 9.09 3.04 -11.05
N GLY A 147 9.47 4.29 -10.79
CA GLY A 147 8.53 5.41 -10.72
C GLY A 147 7.44 5.16 -9.68
N GLY A 148 6.16 5.34 -10.05
CA GLY A 148 5.01 5.10 -9.18
C GLY A 148 4.57 3.64 -9.08
N GLY A 149 5.40 2.69 -9.54
CA GLY A 149 5.07 1.28 -9.57
C GLY A 149 3.91 0.96 -10.50
N MET A 150 3.36 -0.25 -10.39
CA MET A 150 2.26 -0.70 -11.24
C MET A 150 1.06 0.26 -11.21
N ILE A 151 0.71 0.77 -10.04
CA ILE A 151 -0.41 1.73 -9.87
C ILE A 151 -0.10 3.03 -10.64
N GLY A 152 1.11 3.57 -10.52
CA GLY A 152 1.52 4.76 -11.26
C GLY A 152 1.47 4.57 -12.77
N TYR A 153 1.91 3.41 -13.27
CA TYR A 153 1.83 3.07 -14.70
C TYR A 153 0.39 2.99 -15.20
N MET A 154 -0.51 2.36 -14.42
CA MET A 154 -1.94 2.27 -14.78
C MET A 154 -2.59 3.65 -14.83
N VAL A 155 -2.40 4.49 -13.82
CA VAL A 155 -2.99 5.84 -13.75
C VAL A 155 -2.43 6.74 -14.83
N TYR A 156 -1.11 6.70 -15.05
CA TYR A 156 -0.48 7.48 -16.13
C TYR A 156 -0.98 7.04 -17.51
N GLY A 157 -1.04 5.73 -17.77
CA GLY A 157 -1.57 5.21 -19.03
C GLY A 157 -3.03 5.58 -19.26
N LEU A 158 -3.85 5.61 -18.22
CA LEU A 158 -5.24 6.04 -18.29
C LEU A 158 -5.35 7.53 -18.61
N LEU A 159 -4.58 8.39 -17.95
CA LEU A 159 -4.57 9.83 -18.20
C LEU A 159 -4.06 10.17 -19.60
N ASN A 160 -3.12 9.41 -20.14
CA ASN A 160 -2.55 9.63 -21.46
C ASN A 160 -3.41 9.04 -22.60
N SER A 161 -4.44 8.27 -22.24
CA SER A 161 -5.39 7.67 -23.21
C SER A 161 -6.64 8.53 -23.42
N ILE A 162 -6.84 9.60 -22.62
CA ILE A 162 -7.92 10.59 -22.69
C ILE A 162 -7.49 11.75 -23.56
#